data_d180443ddff6c08af0f5493ff279fd7f
#
_entry.id   d180443ddff6c08af0f5493ff279fd7f
#
_cell.length_a   1.000
_cell.length_b   1.000
_cell.length_c   1.000
_cell.angle_alpha   90.00
_cell.angle_beta   90.00
_cell.angle_gamma   90.00
#
_symmetry.space_group_name_H-M   'P 1'
#
loop_
_entity.id
_entity.type
_entity.pdbx_description
1 polymer ?
#
loop_
_entity_poly.entity_id
_entity_poly.type
_entity_poly.pdbx_seq_one_letter_code
_entity_poly.pdbx_strand_id
1 'polypeptide(L)'
;MRIIAGEWRGRRISAPKGDSVRPTLGSVREAWMSMVHTSLPDARVLDLFAGSGALGLEALSRGAAWVDFVENDPRTFRVLQENVGLLGGRERCALHREDAIGFLTKARRVTGEGHLGVTGEGHLRATGEGEPYDVAFADPPYRKNLAVQLADLWLKRPFATIFGVEHESSESLPDGGDTRRYGETSITIYRT
;
A
#
# COMPACT_ATOMS: atom_id res chain seq x y z
N MET A 1 -3.99 -6.15 -16.08
CA MET A 1 -4.45 -7.07 -15.00
C MET A 1 -5.92 -6.84 -14.69
N ARG A 2 -6.52 -7.55 -13.70
CA ARG A 2 -7.94 -7.38 -13.31
C ARG A 2 -8.08 -7.32 -11.80
N ILE A 3 -9.13 -6.63 -11.32
CA ILE A 3 -9.60 -6.70 -9.94
C ILE A 3 -10.21 -8.08 -9.70
N ILE A 4 -9.89 -8.72 -8.58
CA ILE A 4 -10.21 -10.12 -8.30
C ILE A 4 -11.57 -10.27 -7.63
N ALA A 5 -11.88 -9.39 -6.66
CA ALA A 5 -13.11 -9.47 -5.87
C ALA A 5 -13.68 -8.08 -5.53
N GLY A 6 -14.85 -8.06 -4.88
CA GLY A 6 -15.52 -6.86 -4.41
C GLY A 6 -16.31 -6.12 -5.48
N GLU A 7 -16.56 -4.83 -5.24
CA GLU A 7 -17.38 -3.92 -6.06
C GLU A 7 -16.93 -3.88 -7.53
N TRP A 8 -15.61 -3.88 -7.76
CA TRP A 8 -15.02 -3.75 -9.09
C TRP A 8 -14.54 -5.07 -9.69
N ARG A 9 -15.01 -6.22 -9.15
CA ARG A 9 -14.60 -7.55 -9.63
C ARG A 9 -14.66 -7.67 -11.15
N GLY A 10 -13.58 -8.20 -11.75
CA GLY A 10 -13.44 -8.44 -13.19
C GLY A 10 -13.07 -7.21 -14.01
N ARG A 11 -13.16 -5.98 -13.48
CA ARG A 11 -12.74 -4.76 -14.18
C ARG A 11 -11.24 -4.79 -14.45
N ARG A 12 -10.86 -4.33 -15.64
CA ARG A 12 -9.46 -4.29 -16.06
C ARG A 12 -8.78 -3.03 -15.53
N ILE A 13 -7.53 -3.17 -15.13
CA ILE A 13 -6.62 -2.07 -14.84
C ILE A 13 -5.32 -2.26 -15.66
N SER A 14 -4.70 -1.15 -16.02
CA SER A 14 -3.46 -1.11 -16.77
C SER A 14 -2.27 -1.48 -15.88
N ALA A 15 -1.25 -2.12 -16.45
CA ALA A 15 0.06 -2.29 -15.84
C ALA A 15 1.05 -1.31 -16.48
N PRO A 16 2.08 -0.84 -15.76
CA PRO A 16 3.15 -0.07 -16.36
C PRO A 16 3.83 -0.87 -17.48
N LYS A 17 4.21 -0.20 -18.55
CA LYS A 17 4.98 -0.81 -19.65
C LYS A 17 6.46 -0.84 -19.25
N GLY A 18 7.09 -2.00 -19.29
CA GLY A 18 8.53 -2.16 -19.08
C GLY A 18 8.88 -3.51 -18.46
N ASP A 19 10.06 -4.02 -18.77
CA ASP A 19 10.58 -5.32 -18.31
C ASP A 19 11.01 -5.32 -16.84
N SER A 20 11.03 -4.16 -16.18
CA SER A 20 11.49 -4.01 -14.79
C SER A 20 10.38 -4.14 -13.75
N VAL A 21 9.13 -4.17 -14.17
CA VAL A 21 7.99 -4.36 -13.26
C VAL A 21 7.56 -5.81 -13.37
N ARG A 22 8.01 -6.63 -12.41
CA ARG A 22 7.47 -7.99 -12.20
C ARG A 22 6.01 -7.79 -11.84
N PRO A 23 5.03 -8.27 -12.66
CA PRO A 23 3.64 -8.19 -12.23
C PRO A 23 3.52 -9.05 -10.97
N THR A 24 3.07 -8.47 -9.88
CA THR A 24 2.66 -9.26 -8.71
C THR A 24 1.74 -10.36 -9.25
N LEU A 25 2.19 -11.60 -9.19
CA LEU A 25 1.42 -12.73 -9.70
C LEU A 25 0.02 -12.68 -9.09
N GLY A 26 -1.01 -12.95 -9.88
CA GLY A 26 -2.39 -12.91 -9.39
C GLY A 26 -2.56 -13.72 -8.10
N SER A 27 -1.84 -14.84 -7.97
CA SER A 27 -1.79 -15.67 -6.75
C SER A 27 -1.17 -14.97 -5.53
N VAL A 28 -0.13 -14.15 -5.71
CA VAL A 28 0.48 -13.39 -4.61
C VAL A 28 -0.47 -12.29 -4.13
N ARG A 29 -1.16 -11.60 -5.06
CA ARG A 29 -2.18 -10.61 -4.71
C ARG A 29 -3.38 -11.24 -4.00
N GLU A 30 -3.83 -12.42 -4.42
CA GLU A 30 -4.85 -13.18 -3.70
C GLU A 30 -4.40 -13.58 -2.30
N ALA A 31 -3.15 -14.00 -2.16
CA ALA A 31 -2.56 -14.31 -0.86
C ALA A 31 -2.54 -13.09 0.06
N TRP A 32 -2.11 -11.91 -0.44
CA TRP A 32 -2.18 -10.64 0.28
C TRP A 32 -3.58 -10.39 0.83
N MET A 33 -4.57 -10.40 -0.07
CA MET A 33 -5.96 -10.12 0.29
C MET A 33 -6.53 -11.16 1.25
N SER A 34 -6.13 -12.43 1.14
CA SER A 34 -6.55 -13.49 2.07
C SER A 34 -6.04 -13.27 3.50
N MET A 35 -4.83 -12.69 3.65
CA MET A 35 -4.23 -12.45 4.97
C MET A 35 -4.84 -11.27 5.73
N VAL A 36 -5.51 -10.34 5.01
CA VAL A 36 -6.04 -9.10 5.60
C VAL A 36 -7.55 -8.92 5.37
N HIS A 37 -8.25 -9.89 4.76
CA HIS A 37 -9.62 -9.74 4.29
C HIS A 37 -10.62 -9.26 5.35
N THR A 38 -10.47 -9.72 6.60
CA THR A 38 -11.34 -9.33 7.72
C THR A 38 -11.10 -7.91 8.21
N SER A 39 -9.95 -7.34 7.89
CA SER A 39 -9.53 -5.99 8.30
C SER A 39 -9.71 -4.93 7.21
N LEU A 40 -10.24 -5.31 6.04
CA LEU A 40 -10.45 -4.36 4.94
C LEU A 40 -11.77 -3.58 5.02
N PRO A 41 -12.93 -4.14 5.46
CA PRO A 41 -14.16 -3.37 5.53
C PRO A 41 -13.98 -2.11 6.39
N ASP A 42 -14.35 -0.95 5.81
CA ASP A 42 -14.24 0.38 6.41
C ASP A 42 -12.82 0.84 6.79
N ALA A 43 -11.79 0.07 6.39
CA ALA A 43 -10.40 0.33 6.72
C ALA A 43 -9.82 1.57 6.01
N ARG A 44 -8.88 2.22 6.70
CA ARG A 44 -7.91 3.15 6.13
C ARG A 44 -6.65 2.38 5.74
N VAL A 45 -6.35 2.38 4.47
CA VAL A 45 -5.24 1.59 3.91
C VAL A 45 -4.14 2.50 3.38
N LEU A 46 -2.89 2.08 3.57
CA LEU A 46 -1.70 2.69 2.97
C LEU A 46 -1.07 1.71 1.98
N ASP A 47 -0.92 2.10 0.73
CA ASP A 47 -0.26 1.32 -0.32
C ASP A 47 1.07 1.99 -0.67
N LEU A 48 2.14 1.52 -0.02
CA LEU A 48 3.52 1.97 -0.26
C LEU A 48 4.09 1.24 -1.48
N PHE A 49 4.79 1.94 -2.35
CA PHE A 49 5.23 1.43 -3.66
C PHE A 49 4.06 0.95 -4.53
N ALA A 50 3.02 1.78 -4.60
CA ALA A 50 1.72 1.40 -5.15
C ALA A 50 1.75 0.89 -6.60
N GLY A 51 2.75 1.24 -7.37
CA GLY A 51 2.86 0.80 -8.75
C GLY A 51 1.64 1.23 -9.57
N SER A 52 0.95 0.25 -10.14
CA SER A 52 -0.33 0.48 -10.85
C SER A 52 -1.54 0.68 -9.92
N GLY A 53 -1.35 0.59 -8.62
CA GLY A 53 -2.41 0.62 -7.61
C GLY A 53 -3.09 -0.73 -7.37
N ALA A 54 -2.49 -1.83 -7.79
CA ALA A 54 -3.18 -3.12 -7.81
C ALA A 54 -3.65 -3.60 -6.43
N LEU A 55 -2.85 -3.41 -5.37
CA LEU A 55 -3.20 -3.80 -3.99
C LEU A 55 -4.24 -2.85 -3.38
N GLY A 56 -4.00 -1.55 -3.42
CA GLY A 56 -4.92 -0.58 -2.83
C GLY A 56 -6.26 -0.50 -3.57
N LEU A 57 -6.28 -0.65 -4.91
CA LEU A 57 -7.54 -0.73 -5.68
C LEU A 57 -8.32 -2.01 -5.37
N GLU A 58 -7.63 -3.12 -5.15
CA GLU A 58 -8.26 -4.36 -4.68
C GLU A 58 -8.84 -4.17 -3.27
N ALA A 59 -8.12 -3.47 -2.37
CA ALA A 59 -8.61 -3.15 -1.02
C ALA A 59 -9.87 -2.26 -1.07
N LEU A 60 -9.88 -1.19 -1.88
CA LEU A 60 -11.08 -0.35 -2.12
C LEU A 60 -12.25 -1.18 -2.64
N SER A 61 -11.99 -2.07 -3.61
CA SER A 61 -13.01 -2.96 -4.17
C SER A 61 -13.62 -3.90 -3.14
N ARG A 62 -12.86 -4.24 -2.09
CA ARG A 62 -13.28 -5.14 -1.00
C ARG A 62 -13.84 -4.40 0.22
N GLY A 63 -14.07 -3.09 0.10
CA GLY A 63 -14.78 -2.30 1.10
C GLY A 63 -13.90 -1.42 1.98
N ALA A 64 -12.61 -1.24 1.67
CA ALA A 64 -11.81 -0.23 2.35
C ALA A 64 -12.45 1.15 2.16
N ALA A 65 -12.52 1.94 3.23
CA ALA A 65 -13.11 3.27 3.19
C ALA A 65 -12.20 4.27 2.47
N TRP A 66 -10.90 4.12 2.66
CA TRP A 66 -9.90 5.05 2.12
C TRP A 66 -8.58 4.36 1.82
N VAL A 67 -7.91 4.80 0.74
CA VAL A 67 -6.53 4.38 0.43
C VAL A 67 -5.64 5.58 0.13
N ASP A 68 -4.51 5.67 0.83
CA ASP A 68 -3.39 6.51 0.45
C ASP A 68 -2.41 5.70 -0.41
N PHE A 69 -2.21 6.12 -1.65
CA PHE A 69 -1.25 5.50 -2.58
C PHE A 69 0.03 6.32 -2.64
N VAL A 70 1.18 5.70 -2.44
CA VAL A 70 2.50 6.32 -2.54
C VAL A 70 3.29 5.67 -3.66
N GLU A 71 3.65 6.44 -4.70
CA GLU A 71 4.42 5.97 -5.85
C GLU A 71 5.39 7.07 -6.30
N ASN A 72 6.68 6.73 -6.43
CA ASN A 72 7.73 7.70 -6.76
C ASN A 72 7.94 7.88 -8.27
N ASP A 73 7.83 6.79 -9.06
CA ASP A 73 8.09 6.85 -10.50
C ASP A 73 6.97 7.61 -11.23
N PRO A 74 7.30 8.70 -11.97
CA PRO A 74 6.28 9.54 -12.60
C PRO A 74 5.50 8.85 -13.72
N ARG A 75 6.07 7.80 -14.37
CA ARG A 75 5.36 7.06 -15.44
C ARG A 75 4.36 6.09 -14.82
N THR A 76 4.81 5.37 -13.80
CA THR A 76 3.98 4.44 -13.02
C THR A 76 2.85 5.18 -12.29
N PHE A 77 3.15 6.36 -11.71
CA PHE A 77 2.16 7.22 -11.07
C PHE A 77 1.03 7.67 -12.04
N ARG A 78 1.34 7.94 -13.31
CA ARG A 78 0.30 8.23 -14.31
C ARG A 78 -0.63 7.04 -14.54
N VAL A 79 -0.07 5.83 -14.62
CA VAL A 79 -0.87 4.59 -14.74
C VAL A 79 -1.78 4.41 -13.54
N LEU A 80 -1.29 4.68 -12.33
CA LEU A 80 -2.08 4.67 -11.11
C LEU A 80 -3.24 5.67 -11.19
N GLN A 81 -2.99 6.92 -11.59
CA GLN A 81 -4.03 7.94 -11.76
C GLN A 81 -5.11 7.52 -12.77
N GLU A 82 -4.71 6.93 -13.90
CA GLU A 82 -5.62 6.41 -14.92
C GLU A 82 -6.48 5.28 -14.37
N ASN A 83 -5.89 4.33 -13.63
CA ASN A 83 -6.58 3.20 -13.02
C ASN A 83 -7.61 3.65 -11.98
N VAL A 84 -7.23 4.57 -11.09
CA VAL A 84 -8.14 5.19 -10.10
C VAL A 84 -9.32 5.86 -10.80
N GLY A 85 -9.06 6.65 -11.85
CA GLY A 85 -10.10 7.31 -12.64
C GLY A 85 -11.01 6.32 -13.35
N LEU A 86 -10.45 5.27 -13.95
CA LEU A 86 -11.18 4.22 -14.66
C LEU A 86 -12.17 3.48 -13.75
N LEU A 87 -11.79 3.24 -12.50
CA LEU A 87 -12.63 2.54 -11.52
C LEU A 87 -13.61 3.48 -10.79
N GLY A 88 -13.46 4.80 -10.91
CA GLY A 88 -14.28 5.79 -10.18
C GLY A 88 -13.87 5.94 -8.71
N GLY A 89 -12.62 5.60 -8.36
CA GLY A 89 -12.14 5.56 -6.99
C GLY A 89 -11.63 6.90 -6.42
N ARG A 90 -11.70 8.01 -7.17
CA ARG A 90 -11.07 9.29 -6.82
C ARG A 90 -11.52 9.87 -5.48
N GLU A 91 -12.78 9.67 -5.10
CA GLU A 91 -13.34 10.20 -3.85
C GLU A 91 -12.98 9.36 -2.61
N ARG A 92 -12.34 8.22 -2.82
CA ARG A 92 -11.95 7.27 -1.76
C ARG A 92 -10.45 7.06 -1.65
N CYS A 93 -9.63 7.96 -2.22
CA CYS A 93 -8.18 7.83 -2.13
C CYS A 93 -7.45 9.15 -2.26
N ALA A 94 -6.21 9.19 -1.77
CA ALA A 94 -5.22 10.20 -2.11
C ALA A 94 -4.03 9.59 -2.85
N LEU A 95 -3.41 10.37 -3.73
CA LEU A 95 -2.29 9.95 -4.56
C LEU A 95 -1.07 10.82 -4.25
N HIS A 96 -0.02 10.20 -3.73
CA HIS A 96 1.21 10.87 -3.32
C HIS A 96 2.36 10.45 -4.25
N ARG A 97 2.87 11.42 -5.05
CA ARG A 97 4.04 11.18 -5.89
C ARG A 97 5.30 11.52 -5.12
N GLU A 98 5.73 10.61 -4.29
CA GLU A 98 6.94 10.77 -3.47
C GLU A 98 7.55 9.43 -3.07
N ASP A 99 8.74 9.49 -2.47
CA ASP A 99 9.41 8.33 -1.90
C ASP A 99 8.69 7.82 -0.64
N ALA A 100 8.54 6.49 -0.52
CA ALA A 100 7.80 5.84 0.56
C ALA A 100 8.40 6.13 1.96
N ILE A 101 9.73 6.09 2.09
CA ILE A 101 10.41 6.41 3.35
C ILE A 101 10.25 7.89 3.68
N GLY A 102 10.35 8.75 2.67
CA GLY A 102 10.10 10.19 2.80
C GLY A 102 8.68 10.49 3.27
N PHE A 103 7.66 9.82 2.69
CA PHE A 103 6.26 9.93 3.09
C PHE A 103 6.08 9.57 4.57
N LEU A 104 6.54 8.40 4.99
CA LEU A 104 6.46 7.95 6.39
C LEU A 104 7.20 8.89 7.35
N THR A 105 8.31 9.49 6.92
CA THR A 105 9.09 10.40 7.75
C THR A 105 8.41 11.77 7.91
N LYS A 106 7.74 12.27 6.86
CA LYS A 106 6.96 13.53 6.92
C LYS A 106 5.73 13.36 7.81
N ALA A 107 4.99 12.28 7.67
CA ALA A 107 3.86 11.96 8.53
C ALA A 107 4.27 11.94 10.02
N ARG A 108 5.51 11.51 10.33
CA ARG A 108 6.08 11.54 11.68
C ARG A 108 6.29 12.95 12.23
N ARG A 109 6.60 13.95 11.38
CA ARG A 109 6.85 15.35 11.83
C ARG A 109 5.58 16.09 12.19
N VAL A 110 4.45 15.71 11.61
CA VAL A 110 3.14 16.33 11.85
C VAL A 110 2.55 15.92 13.21
N THR A 111 2.92 14.76 13.75
CA THR A 111 2.47 14.28 15.07
C THR A 111 3.27 14.83 16.27
N GLY A 112 4.30 15.63 16.03
CA GLY A 112 5.09 16.33 17.05
C GLY A 112 4.96 17.82 16.87
N GLU A 113 3.94 18.45 17.49
CA GLU A 113 3.67 19.89 17.53
C GLU A 113 3.20 20.54 16.20
N GLY A 114 1.91 20.85 16.14
CA GLY A 114 1.33 21.88 15.27
C GLY A 114 0.81 21.41 13.89
N HIS A 115 -0.43 21.71 13.71
CA HIS A 115 -1.24 21.67 12.49
C HIS A 115 -0.47 22.02 11.20
N LEU A 116 -0.55 21.15 10.20
CA LEU A 116 -0.56 21.58 8.80
C LEU A 116 -1.45 20.63 8.00
N GLY A 117 -2.67 21.10 7.73
CA GLY A 117 -3.55 20.50 6.75
C GLY A 117 -2.93 20.60 5.37
N VAL A 118 -2.90 19.50 4.63
CA VAL A 118 -2.58 19.53 3.20
C VAL A 118 -3.82 20.02 2.47
N THR A 119 -3.75 21.24 1.94
CA THR A 119 -4.75 21.83 1.05
C THR A 119 -4.66 21.18 -0.31
N GLY A 120 -5.56 20.26 -0.61
CA GLY A 120 -5.95 19.84 -1.94
C GLY A 120 -7.46 19.74 -1.94
N GLU A 121 -8.13 20.45 -2.86
CA GLU A 121 -9.58 20.45 -3.01
C GLU A 121 -10.11 19.03 -3.23
N GLY A 122 -10.67 18.43 -2.20
CA GLY A 122 -11.30 17.12 -2.22
C GLY A 122 -11.71 16.73 -0.82
N HIS A 123 -12.98 16.51 -0.62
CA HIS A 123 -13.67 16.24 0.63
C HIS A 123 -12.85 15.48 1.68
N LEU A 124 -12.22 16.25 2.57
CA LEU A 124 -11.57 15.75 3.77
C LEU A 124 -12.65 15.21 4.71
N ARG A 125 -12.79 13.88 4.78
CA ARG A 125 -13.10 13.32 6.10
C ARG A 125 -11.81 13.48 6.89
N ALA A 126 -11.83 14.37 7.86
CA ALA A 126 -10.77 14.56 8.82
C ALA A 126 -10.46 13.20 9.45
N THR A 127 -9.42 12.56 8.97
CA THR A 127 -8.83 11.44 9.66
C THR A 127 -8.10 12.04 10.85
N GLY A 128 -8.41 11.59 12.05
CA GLY A 128 -7.81 12.09 13.29
C GLY A 128 -6.29 12.15 13.12
N GLU A 129 -5.73 13.31 13.36
CA GLU A 129 -4.28 13.54 13.29
C GLU A 129 -3.58 12.53 14.19
N GLY A 130 -2.68 11.73 13.61
CA GLY A 130 -1.83 10.81 14.35
C GLY A 130 -2.32 9.37 14.54
N GLU A 131 -3.50 8.99 14.06
CA GLU A 131 -3.93 7.60 14.12
C GLU A 131 -3.24 6.76 13.04
N PRO A 132 -2.75 5.54 13.41
CA PRO A 132 -2.16 4.62 12.44
C PRO A 132 -3.20 4.17 11.41
N TYR A 133 -2.73 3.74 10.23
CA TYR A 133 -3.58 3.05 9.26
C TYR A 133 -4.05 1.70 9.85
N ASP A 134 -5.18 1.19 9.39
CA ASP A 134 -5.62 -0.17 9.76
C ASP A 134 -4.73 -1.21 9.07
N VAL A 135 -4.45 -1.00 7.78
CA VAL A 135 -3.62 -1.90 6.97
C VAL A 135 -2.63 -1.08 6.13
N ALA A 136 -1.37 -1.51 6.10
CA ALA A 136 -0.39 -0.99 5.17
C ALA A 136 0.21 -2.11 4.33
N PHE A 137 0.34 -1.87 3.02
CA PHE A 137 1.02 -2.73 2.05
C PHE A 137 2.32 -2.10 1.60
N ALA A 138 3.35 -2.92 1.41
CA ALA A 138 4.59 -2.53 0.75
C ALA A 138 5.10 -3.65 -0.16
N ASP A 139 5.27 -3.33 -1.45
CA ASP A 139 5.92 -4.19 -2.45
C ASP A 139 7.14 -3.44 -3.03
N PRO A 140 8.21 -3.25 -2.22
CA PRO A 140 9.37 -2.48 -2.63
C PRO A 140 10.19 -3.22 -3.69
N PRO A 141 10.92 -2.51 -4.56
CA PRO A 141 11.85 -3.13 -5.49
C PRO A 141 12.92 -3.91 -4.74
N TYR A 142 13.14 -5.17 -5.15
CA TYR A 142 14.09 -6.09 -4.54
C TYR A 142 15.54 -5.55 -4.54
N ARG A 143 16.39 -6.10 -3.68
CA ARG A 143 17.85 -5.82 -3.57
C ARG A 143 18.21 -4.39 -3.14
N LYS A 144 17.28 -3.65 -2.55
CA LYS A 144 17.53 -2.30 -2.00
C LYS A 144 17.44 -2.24 -0.48
N ASN A 145 17.31 -3.39 0.18
CA ASN A 145 17.13 -3.49 1.65
C ASN A 145 15.95 -2.64 2.17
N LEU A 146 14.98 -2.31 1.29
CA LEU A 146 13.84 -1.46 1.63
C LEU A 146 12.83 -2.20 2.50
N ALA A 147 12.64 -3.52 2.26
CA ALA A 147 11.73 -4.32 3.07
C ALA A 147 12.18 -4.35 4.54
N VAL A 148 13.49 -4.57 4.78
CA VAL A 148 14.09 -4.53 6.13
C VAL A 148 13.92 -3.14 6.75
N GLN A 149 14.24 -2.06 6.01
CA GLN A 149 14.11 -0.70 6.51
C GLN A 149 12.66 -0.36 6.92
N LEU A 150 11.68 -0.78 6.13
CA LEU A 150 10.26 -0.57 6.44
C LEU A 150 9.82 -1.37 7.66
N ALA A 151 10.25 -2.63 7.78
CA ALA A 151 9.99 -3.46 8.96
C ALA A 151 10.60 -2.84 10.23
N ASP A 152 11.85 -2.38 10.17
CA ASP A 152 12.51 -1.68 11.27
C ASP A 152 11.80 -0.38 11.67
N LEU A 153 11.31 0.39 10.67
CA LEU A 153 10.54 1.60 10.92
C LEU A 153 9.22 1.28 11.63
N TRP A 154 8.53 0.24 11.18
CA TRP A 154 7.27 -0.19 11.79
C TRP A 154 7.48 -0.71 13.21
N LEU A 155 8.49 -1.56 13.46
CA LEU A 155 8.80 -2.09 14.78
C LEU A 155 9.17 -1.00 15.80
N LYS A 156 9.84 0.06 15.34
CA LYS A 156 10.15 1.21 16.19
C LYS A 156 8.94 2.06 16.52
N ARG A 157 8.04 2.23 15.56
CA ARG A 157 6.81 3.01 15.70
C ARG A 157 5.81 2.54 14.64
N PRO A 158 4.83 1.72 15.01
CA PRO A 158 3.81 1.24 14.08
C PRO A 158 3.07 2.39 13.41
N PHE A 159 3.08 2.43 12.08
CA PHE A 159 2.31 3.36 11.26
C PHE A 159 1.01 2.74 10.73
N ALA A 160 0.81 1.45 10.99
CA ALA A 160 -0.39 0.70 10.70
C ALA A 160 -0.58 -0.41 11.73
N THR A 161 -1.84 -0.78 12.02
CA THR A 161 -2.16 -1.92 12.90
C THR A 161 -1.70 -3.24 12.27
N ILE A 162 -1.87 -3.38 10.96
CA ILE A 162 -1.36 -4.50 10.17
C ILE A 162 -0.43 -3.93 9.11
N PHE A 163 0.82 -4.33 9.13
CA PHE A 163 1.79 -4.00 8.10
C PHE A 163 2.27 -5.26 7.40
N GLY A 164 2.08 -5.32 6.11
CA GLY A 164 2.61 -6.38 5.28
C GLY A 164 3.66 -5.87 4.30
N VAL A 165 4.71 -6.66 4.11
CA VAL A 165 5.79 -6.34 3.18
C VAL A 165 6.15 -7.54 2.34
N GLU A 166 6.22 -7.33 1.01
CA GLU A 166 6.73 -8.30 0.05
C GLU A 166 8.25 -8.17 -0.04
N HIS A 167 8.95 -9.31 -0.14
CA HIS A 167 10.41 -9.36 -0.24
C HIS A 167 10.90 -10.64 -0.94
N GLU A 168 12.17 -10.68 -1.33
CA GLU A 168 12.78 -11.93 -1.80
C GLU A 168 12.78 -12.98 -0.67
N SER A 169 12.46 -14.26 -1.00
CA SER A 169 12.46 -15.33 0.00
C SER A 169 13.84 -15.63 0.60
N SER A 170 14.90 -15.10 0.01
CA SER A 170 16.28 -15.13 0.50
C SER A 170 16.60 -14.01 1.48
N GLU A 171 15.79 -12.95 1.54
CA GLU A 171 15.99 -11.80 2.42
C GLU A 171 15.37 -12.08 3.78
N SER A 172 16.15 -11.94 4.84
CA SER A 172 15.67 -12.09 6.22
C SER A 172 15.19 -10.75 6.77
N LEU A 173 13.95 -10.72 7.22
CA LEU A 173 13.37 -9.57 7.87
C LEU A 173 13.54 -9.66 9.40
N PRO A 174 13.44 -8.52 10.13
CA PRO A 174 13.42 -8.52 11.60
C PRO A 174 12.33 -9.44 12.17
N ASP A 175 12.60 -10.03 13.32
CA ASP A 175 11.68 -10.92 14.04
C ASP A 175 10.36 -10.21 14.42
N GLY A 176 9.31 -11.00 14.66
CA GLY A 176 8.00 -10.52 15.09
C GLY A 176 6.94 -10.53 14.02
N GLY A 177 7.28 -10.85 12.77
CA GLY A 177 6.34 -11.02 11.66
C GLY A 177 6.03 -12.47 11.34
N ASP A 178 4.83 -12.74 10.80
CA ASP A 178 4.43 -14.01 10.20
C ASP A 178 4.77 -14.02 8.72
N THR A 179 5.70 -14.87 8.31
CA THR A 179 6.20 -14.95 6.92
C THR A 179 5.60 -16.12 6.17
N ARG A 180 5.04 -15.85 4.99
CA ARG A 180 4.56 -16.87 4.06
C ARG A 180 5.31 -16.81 2.75
N ARG A 181 5.80 -17.96 2.30
CA ARG A 181 6.63 -18.08 1.09
C ARG A 181 5.80 -18.49 -0.14
N TYR A 182 6.03 -17.78 -1.25
CA TYR A 182 5.42 -18.03 -2.55
C TYR A 182 6.51 -18.12 -3.63
N GLY A 183 7.22 -19.24 -3.64
CA GLY A 183 8.38 -19.45 -4.53
C GLY A 183 9.57 -18.57 -4.13
N GLU A 184 10.00 -17.68 -5.01
CA GLU A 184 11.09 -16.72 -4.76
C GLU A 184 10.64 -15.45 -4.01
N THR A 185 9.33 -15.26 -3.85
CA THR A 185 8.72 -14.15 -3.15
C THR A 185 8.18 -14.61 -1.79
N SER A 186 8.33 -13.77 -0.78
CA SER A 186 7.72 -13.95 0.54
C SER A 186 6.91 -12.71 0.91
N ILE A 187 5.88 -12.90 1.72
CA ILE A 187 5.13 -11.83 2.38
C ILE A 187 5.28 -12.01 3.88
N THR A 188 5.75 -10.98 4.55
CA THR A 188 5.81 -10.94 6.02
C THR A 188 4.79 -9.95 6.54
N ILE A 189 3.95 -10.40 7.48
CA ILE A 189 2.91 -9.59 8.14
C ILE A 189 3.28 -9.33 9.58
N TYR A 190 3.36 -8.07 9.96
CA TYR A 190 3.48 -7.58 11.34
C TYR A 190 2.13 -7.09 11.84
N ARG A 191 1.84 -7.28 13.16
CA ARG A 191 0.60 -6.83 13.81
C ARG A 191 0.92 -6.23 15.16
N THR A 192 0.22 -5.14 15.53
CA THR A 192 0.23 -4.57 16.91
C THR A 192 -0.74 -5.31 17.82
#